data_355532d3ca1052f04f97fbdac2eb666f
#
_entry.id   355532d3ca1052f04f97fbdac2eb666f
#
_cell.length_a   1.000
_cell.length_b   1.000
_cell.length_c   1.000
_cell.angle_alpha   90.00
_cell.angle_beta   90.00
_cell.angle_gamma   90.00
#
_symmetry.space_group_name_H-M   'P 1'
#
loop_
_entity.id
_entity.type
_entity.pdbx_description
1 polymer ?
#
loop_
_entity_poly.entity_id
_entity_poly.type
_entity_poly.pdbx_seq_one_letter_code
_entity_poly.pdbx_strand_id
1 'polypeptide(L)'
;MNISELSIRRPVLSTVLTIIILLFGFIGYSYLGVREFPSVDNPIISVTCSYPGANADVIENQITEPLEQNINGIPGIRSMSSVSSQGQSRITVEFELSVDLETAANDVRDKVSRAQRYLPRDCDPPTVAKADADATPILMVTIQSDRRSLLELSEIADLTVKEQLQTISDVSGVQIWGEKRYSMRLWLDPAKMAGYGITPADVKDALDRENVELPSGSIEGNTTELTIRTLGLMHTSQEFNDLVVREDADRIIRLSDVGRAELGPQDTRSYMKMNGIPMVGIVVIPQPGANHIEIADEVYRRMESMKKDLPEDVVTDYGFDNTRFIRASIDEVKTTVYEAFLLVIIIIFLFLRNWRVTLIPCIVIPVSLIGTFFLMYVAGFSINVLSMLAVVLSVGLVVDDAIVMTENIYIRI
;
A
#
# COMPACT_ATOMS: atom_id res chain seq x y z
N MET A 1 52.38 2.61 12.37
CA MET A 1 52.42 3.17 11.00
C MET A 1 51.04 3.78 10.75
N ASN A 2 51.00 5.08 10.55
CA ASN A 2 49.73 5.77 10.32
C ASN A 2 49.29 5.56 8.86
N ILE A 3 47.98 5.55 8.62
CA ILE A 3 47.40 5.35 7.28
C ILE A 3 47.98 6.35 6.27
N SER A 4 48.19 7.60 6.69
CA SER A 4 48.80 8.65 5.86
C SER A 4 50.22 8.31 5.44
N GLU A 5 51.05 7.80 6.34
CA GLU A 5 52.44 7.40 6.05
C GLU A 5 52.48 6.20 5.07
N LEU A 6 51.56 5.24 5.25
CA LEU A 6 51.41 4.09 4.36
C LEU A 6 51.00 4.53 2.94
N SER A 7 50.09 5.49 2.85
CA SER A 7 49.60 6.04 1.57
C SER A 7 50.70 6.78 0.79
N ILE A 8 51.55 7.55 1.48
CA ILE A 8 52.67 8.26 0.86
C ILE A 8 53.73 7.26 0.37
N ARG A 9 54.05 6.23 1.17
CA ARG A 9 55.06 5.22 0.82
C ARG A 9 54.60 4.24 -0.27
N ARG A 10 53.29 4.06 -0.42
CA ARG A 10 52.72 3.12 -1.40
C ARG A 10 51.57 3.76 -2.19
N PRO A 11 51.86 4.63 -3.16
CA PRO A 11 50.81 5.36 -3.91
C PRO A 11 49.86 4.43 -4.69
N VAL A 12 50.37 3.29 -5.16
CA VAL A 12 49.51 2.28 -5.82
C VAL A 12 48.41 1.74 -4.88
N LEU A 13 48.76 1.53 -3.60
CA LEU A 13 47.77 1.08 -2.60
C LEU A 13 46.67 2.12 -2.41
N SER A 14 47.02 3.40 -2.33
CA SER A 14 46.07 4.50 -2.19
C SER A 14 45.11 4.58 -3.38
N THR A 15 45.67 4.46 -4.60
CA THR A 15 44.84 4.48 -5.83
C THR A 15 43.87 3.27 -5.87
N VAL A 16 44.36 2.08 -5.50
CA VAL A 16 43.50 0.88 -5.46
C VAL A 16 42.40 1.04 -4.42
N LEU A 17 42.69 1.56 -3.22
CA LEU A 17 41.68 1.83 -2.20
C LEU A 17 40.64 2.84 -2.67
N THR A 18 41.03 3.89 -3.36
CA THR A 18 40.11 4.88 -3.94
C THR A 18 39.20 4.24 -4.97
N ILE A 19 39.74 3.40 -5.85
CA ILE A 19 38.92 2.66 -6.85
C ILE A 19 37.94 1.70 -6.16
N ILE A 20 38.40 1.02 -5.10
CA ILE A 20 37.51 0.14 -4.31
C ILE A 20 36.35 0.93 -3.68
N ILE A 21 36.64 2.09 -3.07
CA ILE A 21 35.59 2.96 -2.49
C ILE A 21 34.58 3.40 -3.55
N LEU A 22 35.07 3.83 -4.72
CA LEU A 22 34.17 4.20 -5.83
C LEU A 22 33.32 3.02 -6.30
N LEU A 23 33.92 1.84 -6.46
CA LEU A 23 33.21 0.65 -6.92
C LEU A 23 32.12 0.25 -5.94
N PHE A 24 32.44 0.14 -4.65
CA PHE A 24 31.45 -0.18 -3.63
C PHE A 24 30.40 0.93 -3.47
N GLY A 25 30.79 2.20 -3.62
CA GLY A 25 29.88 3.33 -3.60
C GLY A 25 28.84 3.27 -4.72
N PHE A 26 29.26 2.95 -5.94
CA PHE A 26 28.33 2.74 -7.07
C PHE A 26 27.42 1.53 -6.86
N ILE A 27 27.96 0.42 -6.36
CA ILE A 27 27.16 -0.75 -6.00
C ILE A 27 26.13 -0.36 -4.94
N GLY A 28 26.56 0.30 -3.85
CA GLY A 28 25.66 0.78 -2.80
C GLY A 28 24.53 1.65 -3.34
N TYR A 29 24.86 2.62 -4.19
CA TYR A 29 23.87 3.49 -4.82
C TYR A 29 22.81 2.71 -5.62
N SER A 30 23.21 1.66 -6.34
CA SER A 30 22.30 0.85 -7.16
C SER A 30 21.34 -0.02 -6.35
N TYR A 31 21.65 -0.30 -5.09
CA TYR A 31 20.81 -1.10 -4.20
C TYR A 31 20.05 -0.27 -3.15
N LEU A 32 20.28 1.04 -3.10
CA LEU A 32 19.54 1.92 -2.19
C LEU A 32 18.13 2.16 -2.71
N GLY A 33 17.11 1.87 -1.88
CA GLY A 33 15.72 2.22 -2.15
C GLY A 33 15.54 3.75 -2.19
N VAL A 34 14.72 4.23 -3.13
CA VAL A 34 14.42 5.66 -3.30
C VAL A 34 13.00 5.93 -2.83
N ARG A 35 12.85 6.83 -1.86
CA ARG A 35 11.58 7.17 -1.22
C ARG A 35 11.45 8.67 -0.99
N GLU A 36 10.28 9.12 -0.54
CA GLU A 36 10.05 10.50 -0.15
C GLU A 36 10.71 10.82 1.20
N PHE A 37 10.43 10.00 2.22
CA PHE A 37 10.92 10.14 3.59
C PHE A 37 11.62 8.87 4.08
N PRO A 38 12.49 8.97 5.13
CA PRO A 38 13.01 7.77 5.77
C PRO A 38 11.87 6.94 6.36
N SER A 39 11.98 5.61 6.29
CA SER A 39 11.06 4.73 7.00
C SER A 39 11.25 4.91 8.51
N VAL A 40 10.19 5.25 9.19
CA VAL A 40 10.11 5.15 10.64
C VAL A 40 9.08 4.05 10.90
N ASP A 41 9.58 2.86 11.18
CA ASP A 41 8.73 1.70 11.47
C ASP A 41 8.09 1.90 12.85
N ASN A 42 7.02 2.70 12.90
CA ASN A 42 6.19 2.73 14.10
C ASN A 42 5.48 1.38 14.19
N PRO A 43 5.62 0.65 15.30
CA PRO A 43 4.93 -0.61 15.48
C PRO A 43 3.45 -0.35 15.72
N ILE A 44 2.68 -0.28 14.62
CA ILE A 44 1.24 -0.03 14.62
C ILE A 44 0.50 -1.29 14.19
N ILE A 45 -0.54 -1.66 14.93
CA ILE A 45 -1.42 -2.78 14.62
C ILE A 45 -2.83 -2.27 14.48
N SER A 46 -3.49 -2.65 13.39
CA SER A 46 -4.89 -2.36 13.12
C SER A 46 -5.75 -3.59 13.35
N VAL A 47 -6.81 -3.42 14.14
CA VAL A 47 -7.84 -4.43 14.34
C VAL A 47 -9.13 -3.92 13.70
N THR A 48 -9.69 -4.67 12.76
CA THR A 48 -10.94 -4.32 12.09
C THR A 48 -11.97 -5.42 12.30
N CYS A 49 -13.21 -5.02 12.59
CA CYS A 49 -14.33 -5.94 12.71
C CYS A 49 -15.52 -5.36 11.97
N SER A 50 -16.19 -6.18 11.15
CA SER A 50 -17.36 -5.80 10.38
C SER A 50 -18.61 -6.40 11.04
N TYR A 51 -19.66 -5.58 11.15
CA TYR A 51 -20.99 -6.01 11.58
C TYR A 51 -22.04 -5.33 10.72
N PRO A 52 -22.33 -5.89 9.53
CA PRO A 52 -23.23 -5.27 8.56
C PRO A 52 -24.61 -4.97 9.15
N GLY A 53 -25.13 -3.77 8.89
CA GLY A 53 -26.43 -3.33 9.35
C GLY A 53 -26.46 -2.68 10.73
N ALA A 54 -25.44 -2.83 11.56
CA ALA A 54 -25.33 -2.16 12.86
C ALA A 54 -25.04 -0.66 12.71
N ASN A 55 -25.67 0.17 13.56
CA ASN A 55 -25.31 1.59 13.65
C ASN A 55 -24.01 1.80 14.47
N ALA A 56 -23.46 3.02 14.46
CA ALA A 56 -22.21 3.33 15.15
C ALA A 56 -22.26 3.06 16.66
N ASP A 57 -23.38 3.34 17.32
CA ASP A 57 -23.52 3.13 18.77
C ASP A 57 -23.51 1.63 19.13
N VAL A 58 -24.13 0.80 18.29
CA VAL A 58 -24.10 -0.67 18.45
C VAL A 58 -22.70 -1.21 18.20
N ILE A 59 -22.00 -0.69 17.18
CA ILE A 59 -20.61 -1.06 16.91
C ILE A 59 -19.72 -0.68 18.09
N GLU A 60 -19.87 0.52 18.63
CA GLU A 60 -19.08 0.98 19.77
C GLU A 60 -19.29 0.09 21.00
N ASN A 61 -20.53 -0.11 21.42
CA ASN A 61 -20.84 -0.82 22.66
C ASN A 61 -20.62 -2.34 22.57
N GLN A 62 -20.90 -2.96 21.41
CA GLN A 62 -20.89 -4.42 21.29
C GLN A 62 -19.63 -4.98 20.64
N ILE A 63 -18.85 -4.15 19.94
CA ILE A 63 -17.66 -4.59 19.21
C ILE A 63 -16.40 -3.85 19.72
N THR A 64 -16.41 -2.51 19.61
CA THR A 64 -15.22 -1.70 19.87
C THR A 64 -14.80 -1.79 21.32
N GLU A 65 -15.69 -1.48 22.24
CA GLU A 65 -15.40 -1.48 23.68
C GLU A 65 -14.94 -2.85 24.21
N PRO A 66 -15.58 -3.99 23.92
CA PRO A 66 -15.08 -5.32 24.31
C PRO A 66 -13.69 -5.65 23.75
N LEU A 67 -13.39 -5.23 22.51
CA LEU A 67 -12.07 -5.42 21.92
C LEU A 67 -11.02 -4.55 22.61
N GLU A 68 -11.29 -3.25 22.82
CA GLU A 68 -10.41 -2.32 23.52
C GLU A 68 -10.07 -2.80 24.93
N GLN A 69 -11.07 -3.21 25.71
CA GLN A 69 -10.87 -3.70 27.07
C GLN A 69 -9.92 -4.89 27.13
N ASN A 70 -9.97 -5.78 26.14
CA ASN A 70 -9.07 -6.92 26.06
C ASN A 70 -7.67 -6.54 25.58
N ILE A 71 -7.56 -5.62 24.63
CA ILE A 71 -6.29 -5.17 24.04
C ILE A 71 -5.50 -4.29 24.99
N ASN A 72 -6.17 -3.41 25.75
CA ASN A 72 -5.54 -2.41 26.63
C ASN A 72 -4.61 -3.01 27.70
N GLY A 73 -4.71 -4.29 27.97
CA GLY A 73 -3.80 -5.00 28.90
C GLY A 73 -2.49 -5.48 28.31
N ILE A 74 -2.13 -5.12 27.08
CA ILE A 74 -0.88 -5.53 26.43
C ILE A 74 0.23 -4.56 26.85
N PRO A 75 1.40 -5.05 27.33
CA PRO A 75 2.52 -4.19 27.66
C PRO A 75 3.10 -3.47 26.43
N GLY A 76 3.59 -2.25 26.61
CA GLY A 76 4.27 -1.48 25.56
C GLY A 76 3.33 -0.73 24.63
N ILE A 77 2.01 -0.70 24.89
CA ILE A 77 1.09 0.18 24.16
C ILE A 77 1.39 1.63 24.50
N ARG A 78 1.70 2.44 23.47
CA ARG A 78 1.89 3.88 23.56
C ARG A 78 0.57 4.63 23.45
N SER A 79 -0.25 4.28 22.46
CA SER A 79 -1.56 4.86 22.25
C SER A 79 -2.51 3.85 21.60
N MET A 80 -3.80 4.01 21.88
CA MET A 80 -4.87 3.27 21.21
C MET A 80 -5.96 4.24 20.81
N SER A 81 -6.37 4.17 19.55
CA SER A 81 -7.45 4.97 18.99
C SER A 81 -8.43 4.10 18.24
N SER A 82 -9.71 4.41 18.34
CA SER A 82 -10.76 3.61 17.72
C SER A 82 -11.76 4.49 16.98
N VAL A 83 -12.29 3.93 15.90
CA VAL A 83 -13.33 4.56 15.10
C VAL A 83 -14.46 3.56 14.92
N SER A 84 -15.63 3.91 15.46
CA SER A 84 -16.88 3.18 15.31
C SER A 84 -17.74 3.87 14.25
N SER A 85 -18.00 3.19 13.15
CA SER A 85 -18.83 3.68 12.06
C SER A 85 -19.97 2.70 11.79
N GLN A 86 -20.89 3.07 10.89
CA GLN A 86 -21.98 2.16 10.52
C GLN A 86 -21.43 0.87 9.89
N GLY A 87 -21.65 -0.25 10.55
CA GLY A 87 -21.24 -1.58 10.09
C GLY A 87 -19.77 -1.92 10.30
N GLN A 88 -18.93 -1.05 10.89
CA GLN A 88 -17.50 -1.32 11.03
C GLN A 88 -16.89 -0.69 12.27
N SER A 89 -16.06 -1.48 12.97
CA SER A 89 -15.11 -1.03 14.00
C SER A 89 -13.69 -1.08 13.46
N ARG A 90 -12.91 -0.07 13.75
CA ARG A 90 -11.45 -0.05 13.50
C ARG A 90 -10.73 0.45 14.74
N ILE A 91 -9.82 -0.35 15.26
CA ILE A 91 -8.97 -0.04 16.40
C ILE A 91 -7.53 0.01 15.91
N THR A 92 -6.84 1.11 16.16
CA THR A 92 -5.42 1.30 15.83
C THR A 92 -4.63 1.33 17.13
N VAL A 93 -3.69 0.41 17.28
CA VAL A 93 -2.85 0.26 18.47
C VAL A 93 -1.41 0.61 18.08
N GLU A 94 -0.87 1.67 18.66
CA GLU A 94 0.51 2.09 18.48
C GLU A 94 1.34 1.63 19.69
N PHE A 95 2.45 0.96 19.44
CA PHE A 95 3.37 0.47 20.46
C PHE A 95 4.60 1.38 20.56
N GLU A 96 5.34 1.25 21.65
CA GLU A 96 6.64 1.89 21.80
C GLU A 96 7.64 1.33 20.76
N LEU A 97 8.56 2.18 20.27
CA LEU A 97 9.55 1.81 19.26
C LEU A 97 10.48 0.65 19.68
N SER A 98 10.57 0.39 20.99
CA SER A 98 11.35 -0.73 21.54
C SER A 98 10.67 -2.09 21.40
N VAL A 99 9.37 -2.12 21.08
CA VAL A 99 8.56 -3.34 21.01
C VAL A 99 8.70 -3.97 19.62
N ASP A 100 8.99 -5.26 19.59
CA ASP A 100 9.01 -6.03 18.34
C ASP A 100 7.60 -6.17 17.77
N LEU A 101 7.42 -5.73 16.51
CA LEU A 101 6.13 -5.71 15.83
C LEU A 101 5.50 -7.10 15.68
N GLU A 102 6.30 -8.16 15.50
CA GLU A 102 5.79 -9.53 15.41
C GLU A 102 5.21 -10.00 16.74
N THR A 103 5.95 -9.76 17.81
CA THR A 103 5.50 -10.09 19.18
C THR A 103 4.22 -9.33 19.51
N ALA A 104 4.17 -8.03 19.26
CA ALA A 104 2.99 -7.20 19.47
C ALA A 104 1.78 -7.71 18.68
N ALA A 105 1.97 -8.06 17.39
CA ALA A 105 0.90 -8.58 16.55
C ALA A 105 0.33 -9.91 17.06
N ASN A 106 1.19 -10.78 17.58
CA ASN A 106 0.75 -12.05 18.17
C ASN A 106 -0.03 -11.81 19.48
N ASP A 107 0.47 -10.91 20.35
CA ASP A 107 -0.23 -10.55 21.58
C ASP A 107 -1.62 -9.95 21.31
N VAL A 108 -1.73 -9.06 20.31
CA VAL A 108 -3.02 -8.51 19.90
C VAL A 108 -3.94 -9.60 19.36
N ARG A 109 -3.45 -10.52 18.50
CA ARG A 109 -4.27 -11.64 18.00
C ARG A 109 -4.79 -12.52 19.13
N ASP A 110 -3.96 -12.83 20.10
CA ASP A 110 -4.36 -13.63 21.27
C ASP A 110 -5.45 -12.94 22.09
N LYS A 111 -5.32 -11.63 22.31
CA LYS A 111 -6.31 -10.85 23.04
C LYS A 111 -7.62 -10.72 22.27
N VAL A 112 -7.55 -10.45 20.96
CA VAL A 112 -8.71 -10.38 20.05
C VAL A 112 -9.43 -11.72 19.97
N SER A 113 -8.71 -12.82 19.87
CA SER A 113 -9.28 -14.19 19.89
C SER A 113 -10.04 -14.48 21.18
N ARG A 114 -9.51 -14.01 22.33
CA ARG A 114 -10.24 -14.14 23.61
C ARG A 114 -11.47 -13.26 23.69
N ALA A 115 -11.42 -12.07 23.09
CA ALA A 115 -12.54 -11.15 23.05
C ALA A 115 -13.69 -11.64 22.14
N GLN A 116 -13.39 -12.45 21.12
CA GLN A 116 -14.37 -12.93 20.13
C GLN A 116 -15.59 -13.62 20.76
N ARG A 117 -15.44 -14.28 21.91
CA ARG A 117 -16.55 -14.93 22.62
C ARG A 117 -17.58 -13.94 23.19
N TYR A 118 -17.20 -12.68 23.34
CA TYR A 118 -18.08 -11.61 23.85
C TYR A 118 -18.75 -10.82 22.73
N LEU A 119 -18.34 -11.04 21.49
CA LEU A 119 -18.88 -10.37 20.32
C LEU A 119 -20.20 -11.02 19.88
N PRO A 120 -21.10 -10.29 19.19
CA PRO A 120 -22.28 -10.84 18.57
C PRO A 120 -21.94 -11.99 17.61
N ARG A 121 -22.80 -13.02 17.54
CA ARG A 121 -22.57 -14.19 16.67
C ARG A 121 -22.61 -13.87 15.18
N ASP A 122 -23.35 -12.80 14.83
CA ASP A 122 -23.60 -12.39 13.44
C ASP A 122 -22.54 -11.36 12.95
N CYS A 123 -21.55 -10.99 13.78
CA CYS A 123 -20.44 -10.17 13.30
C CYS A 123 -19.36 -11.01 12.61
N ASP A 124 -18.70 -10.41 11.64
CA ASP A 124 -17.52 -11.03 11.02
C ASP A 124 -16.40 -11.17 12.04
N PRO A 125 -15.57 -12.22 11.95
CA PRO A 125 -14.41 -12.38 12.81
C PRO A 125 -13.46 -11.17 12.70
N PRO A 126 -12.98 -10.61 13.84
CA PRO A 126 -12.05 -9.50 13.81
C PRO A 126 -10.73 -9.88 13.10
N THR A 127 -10.27 -9.00 12.24
CA THR A 127 -8.99 -9.15 11.51
C THR A 127 -7.92 -8.28 12.15
N VAL A 128 -6.77 -8.87 12.44
CA VAL A 128 -5.58 -8.19 12.98
C VAL A 128 -4.53 -8.08 11.89
N ALA A 129 -4.22 -6.86 11.50
CA ALA A 129 -3.20 -6.55 10.50
C ALA A 129 -2.14 -5.62 11.08
N LYS A 130 -0.88 -5.83 10.70
CA LYS A 130 0.17 -4.84 10.95
C LYS A 130 -0.11 -3.65 10.04
N ALA A 131 -0.13 -2.45 10.61
CA ALA A 131 -0.16 -1.24 9.81
C ALA A 131 1.27 -0.96 9.36
N ASP A 132 1.51 -1.10 8.09
CA ASP A 132 2.78 -0.74 7.48
C ASP A 132 2.78 0.78 7.25
N ALA A 133 3.76 1.47 7.82
CA ALA A 133 3.92 2.91 7.58
C ALA A 133 4.22 3.20 6.11
N ASP A 134 4.83 2.23 5.41
CA ASP A 134 5.11 2.30 3.99
C ASP A 134 3.92 1.86 3.10
N ALA A 135 2.81 1.38 3.68
CA ALA A 135 1.60 0.97 2.94
C ALA A 135 0.80 2.15 2.35
N THR A 136 1.37 3.35 2.30
CA THR A 136 0.75 4.48 1.63
C THR A 136 0.85 4.31 0.11
N PRO A 137 -0.28 4.46 -0.62
CA PRO A 137 -0.25 4.42 -2.07
C PRO A 137 0.68 5.49 -2.65
N ILE A 138 1.53 5.08 -3.59
CA ILE A 138 2.49 6.00 -4.23
C ILE A 138 1.96 6.62 -5.51
N LEU A 139 1.02 5.94 -6.17
CA LEU A 139 0.49 6.32 -7.46
C LEU A 139 -0.96 5.83 -7.59
N MET A 140 -1.81 6.64 -8.21
CA MET A 140 -3.18 6.27 -8.58
C MET A 140 -3.37 6.39 -10.09
N VAL A 141 -3.71 5.29 -10.74
CA VAL A 141 -4.22 5.27 -12.11
C VAL A 141 -5.72 5.44 -12.07
N THR A 142 -6.27 6.32 -12.88
CA THR A 142 -7.71 6.55 -12.99
C THR A 142 -8.26 5.96 -14.27
N ILE A 143 -9.46 5.40 -14.19
CA ILE A 143 -10.21 4.88 -15.32
C ILE A 143 -11.54 5.60 -15.37
N GLN A 144 -11.84 6.21 -16.52
CA GLN A 144 -13.06 6.99 -16.76
C GLN A 144 -13.69 6.61 -18.10
N SER A 145 -15.02 6.71 -18.17
CA SER A 145 -15.77 6.68 -19.42
C SER A 145 -17.05 7.51 -19.25
N ASP A 146 -17.47 8.18 -20.29
CA ASP A 146 -18.74 8.89 -20.38
C ASP A 146 -19.91 7.97 -20.82
N ARG A 147 -19.60 6.75 -21.23
CA ARG A 147 -20.57 5.78 -21.78
C ARG A 147 -20.82 4.59 -20.88
N ARG A 148 -19.87 4.26 -19.98
CA ARG A 148 -19.92 3.08 -19.12
C ARG A 148 -20.36 3.41 -17.72
N SER A 149 -21.05 2.46 -17.10
CA SER A 149 -21.36 2.52 -15.68
C SER A 149 -20.13 2.31 -14.81
N LEU A 150 -20.18 2.76 -13.55
CA LEU A 150 -19.10 2.50 -12.59
C LEU A 150 -18.92 0.99 -12.32
N LEU A 151 -19.96 0.17 -12.50
CA LEU A 151 -19.86 -1.30 -12.39
C LEU A 151 -18.96 -1.87 -13.48
N GLU A 152 -19.20 -1.51 -14.75
CA GLU A 152 -18.38 -1.94 -15.89
C GLU A 152 -16.94 -1.43 -15.79
N LEU A 153 -16.75 -0.17 -15.35
CA LEU A 153 -15.41 0.37 -15.12
C LEU A 153 -14.67 -0.35 -14.00
N SER A 154 -15.37 -0.75 -12.93
CA SER A 154 -14.78 -1.53 -11.83
C SER A 154 -14.37 -2.93 -12.29
N GLU A 155 -15.17 -3.57 -13.13
CA GLU A 155 -14.83 -4.87 -13.72
C GLU A 155 -13.59 -4.79 -14.62
N ILE A 156 -13.50 -3.77 -15.48
CA ILE A 156 -12.30 -3.52 -16.31
C ILE A 156 -11.09 -3.24 -15.41
N ALA A 157 -11.27 -2.44 -14.35
CA ALA A 157 -10.20 -2.14 -13.40
C ALA A 157 -9.68 -3.39 -12.70
N ASP A 158 -10.55 -4.28 -12.24
CA ASP A 158 -10.18 -5.49 -11.50
C ASP A 158 -9.56 -6.54 -12.42
N LEU A 159 -10.24 -6.89 -13.52
CA LEU A 159 -9.82 -8.00 -14.38
C LEU A 159 -8.66 -7.65 -15.34
N THR A 160 -8.52 -6.39 -15.74
CA THR A 160 -7.51 -6.04 -16.75
C THR A 160 -6.33 -5.30 -16.13
N VAL A 161 -6.59 -4.24 -15.35
CA VAL A 161 -5.51 -3.34 -14.92
C VAL A 161 -4.88 -3.82 -13.63
N LYS A 162 -5.68 -4.13 -12.61
CA LYS A 162 -5.17 -4.54 -11.31
C LYS A 162 -4.34 -5.82 -11.40
N GLU A 163 -4.82 -6.85 -12.14
CA GLU A 163 -4.08 -8.10 -12.28
C GLU A 163 -2.69 -7.89 -12.87
N GLN A 164 -2.57 -7.00 -13.84
CA GLN A 164 -1.28 -6.69 -14.44
C GLN A 164 -0.38 -5.88 -13.50
N LEU A 165 -0.94 -4.88 -12.79
CA LEU A 165 -0.15 -4.05 -11.88
C LEU A 165 0.31 -4.82 -10.63
N GLN A 166 -0.46 -5.81 -10.15
CA GLN A 166 -0.07 -6.66 -9.02
C GLN A 166 1.18 -7.50 -9.27
N THR A 167 1.50 -7.80 -10.53
CA THR A 167 2.69 -8.59 -10.89
C THR A 167 3.97 -7.76 -11.03
N ILE A 168 3.93 -6.48 -10.73
CA ILE A 168 5.13 -5.62 -10.69
C ILE A 168 5.95 -6.02 -9.46
N SER A 169 7.26 -6.19 -9.64
CA SER A 169 8.17 -6.43 -8.53
C SER A 169 8.07 -5.31 -7.50
N ASP A 170 8.21 -5.66 -6.23
CA ASP A 170 8.20 -4.71 -5.11
C ASP A 170 6.87 -3.96 -4.89
N VAL A 171 5.78 -4.39 -5.54
CA VAL A 171 4.41 -4.00 -5.21
C VAL A 171 3.89 -4.95 -4.13
N SER A 172 3.42 -4.39 -3.02
CA SER A 172 2.78 -5.12 -1.92
C SER A 172 1.31 -5.43 -2.22
N GLY A 173 0.64 -4.53 -2.93
CA GLY A 173 -0.76 -4.70 -3.30
C GLY A 173 -1.28 -3.61 -4.22
N VAL A 174 -2.41 -3.91 -4.86
CA VAL A 174 -3.15 -2.97 -5.69
C VAL A 174 -4.59 -2.93 -5.20
N GLN A 175 -5.08 -1.75 -4.85
CA GLN A 175 -6.45 -1.54 -4.40
C GLN A 175 -7.23 -0.72 -5.43
N ILE A 176 -8.54 -0.94 -5.46
CA ILE A 176 -9.44 -0.18 -6.33
C ILE A 176 -10.30 0.73 -5.45
N TRP A 177 -10.13 2.04 -5.60
CA TRP A 177 -10.92 3.04 -4.91
C TRP A 177 -12.12 3.47 -5.75
N GLY A 178 -13.28 3.59 -5.11
CA GLY A 178 -14.53 3.87 -5.81
C GLY A 178 -15.09 2.65 -6.56
N GLU A 179 -14.54 1.46 -6.30
CA GLU A 179 -15.01 0.20 -6.86
C GLU A 179 -16.51 -0.02 -6.60
N LYS A 180 -17.19 -0.49 -7.62
CA LYS A 180 -18.54 -1.01 -7.52
C LYS A 180 -18.54 -2.49 -7.85
N ARG A 181 -18.91 -3.32 -6.87
CA ARG A 181 -19.06 -4.76 -7.06
C ARG A 181 -20.50 -5.08 -7.39
N TYR A 182 -20.70 -6.01 -8.29
CA TYR A 182 -22.02 -6.55 -8.57
C TYR A 182 -22.59 -7.25 -7.34
N SER A 183 -23.87 -6.99 -7.05
CA SER A 183 -24.62 -7.66 -6.00
C SER A 183 -26.06 -7.83 -6.45
N MET A 184 -26.71 -8.92 -6.07
CA MET A 184 -28.15 -9.07 -6.23
C MET A 184 -28.83 -8.31 -5.10
N ARG A 185 -29.55 -7.25 -5.46
CA ARG A 185 -30.29 -6.40 -4.51
C ARG A 185 -31.74 -6.85 -4.44
N LEU A 186 -32.19 -7.17 -3.24
CA LEU A 186 -33.60 -7.54 -2.99
C LEU A 186 -34.32 -6.31 -2.44
N TRP A 187 -35.14 -5.71 -3.26
CA TRP A 187 -35.98 -4.55 -2.90
C TRP A 187 -37.32 -5.06 -2.35
N LEU A 188 -37.45 -4.99 -1.03
CA LEU A 188 -38.65 -5.47 -0.34
C LEU A 188 -39.71 -4.36 -0.22
N ASP A 189 -40.96 -4.67 -0.44
CA ASP A 189 -42.09 -3.75 -0.30
C ASP A 189 -42.79 -3.99 1.05
N PRO A 190 -42.69 -3.04 2.00
CA PRO A 190 -43.25 -3.20 3.33
C PRO A 190 -44.76 -3.43 3.34
N ALA A 191 -45.52 -2.81 2.41
CA ALA A 191 -46.98 -2.96 2.35
C ALA A 191 -47.38 -4.37 1.88
N LYS A 192 -46.70 -4.91 0.86
CA LYS A 192 -46.88 -6.27 0.41
C LYS A 192 -46.48 -7.29 1.47
N MET A 193 -45.31 -7.07 2.11
CA MET A 193 -44.82 -7.93 3.20
C MET A 193 -45.85 -8.01 4.34
N ALA A 194 -46.39 -6.86 4.78
CA ALA A 194 -47.44 -6.83 5.80
C ALA A 194 -48.69 -7.59 5.37
N GLY A 195 -49.09 -7.47 4.09
CA GLY A 195 -50.26 -8.20 3.53
C GLY A 195 -50.09 -9.72 3.55
N TYR A 196 -48.86 -10.21 3.41
CA TYR A 196 -48.56 -11.65 3.44
C TYR A 196 -48.03 -12.13 4.81
N GLY A 197 -47.88 -11.24 5.80
CA GLY A 197 -47.33 -11.56 7.11
C GLY A 197 -45.87 -12.05 7.03
N ILE A 198 -45.08 -11.53 6.07
CA ILE A 198 -43.67 -11.84 5.86
C ILE A 198 -42.81 -10.74 6.50
N THR A 199 -41.72 -11.14 7.14
CA THR A 199 -40.72 -10.25 7.70
C THR A 199 -39.42 -10.24 6.84
N PRO A 200 -38.56 -9.24 6.95
CA PRO A 200 -37.24 -9.29 6.30
C PRO A 200 -36.40 -10.50 6.74
N ALA A 201 -36.58 -10.96 7.98
CA ALA A 201 -35.91 -12.17 8.48
C ALA A 201 -36.34 -13.42 7.72
N ASP A 202 -37.65 -13.57 7.44
CA ASP A 202 -38.14 -14.69 6.66
C ASP A 202 -37.54 -14.76 5.25
N VAL A 203 -37.33 -13.59 4.63
CA VAL A 203 -36.68 -13.50 3.31
C VAL A 203 -35.22 -13.88 3.41
N LYS A 204 -34.52 -13.41 4.45
CA LYS A 204 -33.12 -13.77 4.69
C LYS A 204 -32.95 -15.27 4.94
N ASP A 205 -33.78 -15.85 5.80
CA ASP A 205 -33.75 -17.27 6.13
C ASP A 205 -34.04 -18.15 4.91
N ALA A 206 -34.94 -17.72 4.06
CA ALA A 206 -35.26 -18.40 2.79
C ALA A 206 -34.03 -18.31 1.84
N LEU A 207 -33.42 -17.16 1.73
CA LEU A 207 -32.21 -16.97 0.90
C LEU A 207 -31.05 -17.84 1.39
N ASP A 208 -30.76 -17.83 2.69
CA ASP A 208 -29.69 -18.61 3.31
C ASP A 208 -29.91 -20.14 3.15
N ARG A 209 -31.15 -20.58 3.07
CA ARG A 209 -31.51 -22.00 2.87
C ARG A 209 -31.44 -22.44 1.40
N GLU A 210 -31.91 -21.59 0.47
CA GLU A 210 -32.09 -21.98 -0.93
C GLU A 210 -30.91 -21.56 -1.83
N ASN A 211 -30.14 -20.51 -1.43
CA ASN A 211 -29.00 -20.01 -2.22
C ASN A 211 -27.69 -20.54 -1.63
N VAL A 212 -27.52 -21.86 -1.64
CA VAL A 212 -26.34 -22.51 -1.05
C VAL A 212 -25.83 -23.63 -1.97
N GLU A 213 -24.53 -23.69 -2.19
CA GLU A 213 -23.86 -24.80 -2.90
C GLU A 213 -23.33 -25.79 -1.85
N LEU A 214 -23.92 -26.97 -1.80
CA LEU A 214 -23.53 -28.02 -0.87
C LEU A 214 -22.61 -29.03 -1.56
N PRO A 215 -21.53 -29.50 -0.90
CA PRO A 215 -20.70 -30.57 -1.42
C PRO A 215 -21.53 -31.85 -1.51
N SER A 216 -21.69 -32.39 -2.71
CA SER A 216 -22.58 -33.56 -2.97
C SER A 216 -21.79 -34.86 -3.10
N GLY A 217 -20.46 -34.84 -2.88
CA GLY A 217 -19.60 -36.03 -2.96
C GLY A 217 -19.34 -36.53 -4.37
N SER A 218 -18.94 -37.78 -4.48
CA SER A 218 -18.64 -38.45 -5.76
C SER A 218 -19.26 -39.84 -5.81
N ILE A 219 -19.51 -40.33 -7.02
CA ILE A 219 -19.86 -41.72 -7.28
C ILE A 219 -18.59 -42.44 -7.72
N GLU A 220 -18.14 -43.37 -6.88
CA GLU A 220 -16.97 -44.18 -7.17
C GLU A 220 -17.39 -45.46 -7.91
N GLY A 221 -16.86 -45.64 -9.12
CA GLY A 221 -16.96 -46.84 -9.92
C GLY A 221 -15.62 -47.59 -9.96
N ASN A 222 -15.60 -48.79 -10.48
CA ASN A 222 -14.38 -49.61 -10.56
C ASN A 222 -13.26 -49.01 -11.43
N THR A 223 -13.60 -48.14 -12.36
CA THR A 223 -12.66 -47.53 -13.33
C THR A 223 -12.86 -46.01 -13.51
N THR A 224 -13.92 -45.43 -12.97
CA THR A 224 -14.28 -44.03 -13.11
C THR A 224 -14.84 -43.47 -11.84
N GLU A 225 -14.44 -42.26 -11.48
CA GLU A 225 -15.03 -41.46 -10.42
C GLU A 225 -15.81 -40.29 -11.05
N LEU A 226 -17.06 -40.10 -10.64
CA LEU A 226 -17.91 -39.01 -11.09
C LEU A 226 -18.21 -38.08 -9.92
N THR A 227 -17.67 -36.88 -9.96
CA THR A 227 -17.97 -35.85 -8.98
C THR A 227 -19.39 -35.30 -9.21
N ILE A 228 -20.21 -35.30 -8.17
CA ILE A 228 -21.55 -34.71 -8.22
C ILE A 228 -21.43 -33.24 -7.82
N ARG A 229 -21.96 -32.35 -8.65
CA ARG A 229 -22.08 -30.91 -8.34
C ARG A 229 -23.56 -30.55 -8.21
N THR A 230 -23.96 -30.02 -7.06
CA THR A 230 -25.28 -29.45 -6.85
C THR A 230 -25.24 -27.98 -7.29
N LEU A 231 -26.08 -27.63 -8.25
CA LEU A 231 -26.29 -26.26 -8.70
C LEU A 231 -27.34 -25.60 -7.79
N GLY A 232 -26.89 -25.10 -6.63
CA GLY A 232 -27.77 -24.50 -5.62
C GLY A 232 -27.70 -22.98 -5.56
N LEU A 233 -26.71 -22.36 -6.26
CA LEU A 233 -26.60 -20.90 -6.30
C LEU A 233 -27.46 -20.29 -7.39
N MET A 234 -28.16 -19.24 -7.03
CA MET A 234 -28.94 -18.42 -7.98
C MET A 234 -28.02 -17.40 -8.63
N HIS A 235 -28.10 -17.23 -9.94
CA HIS A 235 -27.21 -16.35 -10.72
C HIS A 235 -27.97 -15.20 -11.41
N THR A 236 -29.29 -15.33 -11.60
CA THR A 236 -30.08 -14.36 -12.35
C THR A 236 -31.16 -13.71 -11.48
N SER A 237 -31.50 -12.46 -11.80
CA SER A 237 -32.60 -11.77 -11.12
C SER A 237 -33.90 -12.55 -11.16
N GLN A 238 -34.13 -13.36 -12.22
CA GLN A 238 -35.32 -14.18 -12.35
C GLN A 238 -35.34 -15.31 -11.33
N GLU A 239 -34.21 -16.02 -11.15
CA GLU A 239 -34.12 -17.11 -10.15
C GLU A 239 -34.34 -16.57 -8.74
N PHE A 240 -33.79 -15.38 -8.40
CA PHE A 240 -34.07 -14.73 -7.12
C PHE A 240 -35.51 -14.29 -6.97
N ASN A 241 -36.17 -13.81 -8.03
CA ASN A 241 -37.58 -13.45 -7.99
C ASN A 241 -38.49 -14.67 -7.77
N ASP A 242 -38.06 -15.85 -8.22
CA ASP A 242 -38.77 -17.13 -8.07
C ASP A 242 -38.48 -17.81 -6.72
N LEU A 243 -37.58 -17.27 -5.89
CA LEU A 243 -37.27 -17.76 -4.55
C LEU A 243 -38.52 -17.93 -3.72
N VAL A 244 -38.75 -19.12 -3.19
CA VAL A 244 -39.86 -19.42 -2.29
C VAL A 244 -39.55 -18.93 -0.88
N VAL A 245 -40.17 -17.84 -0.46
CA VAL A 245 -39.97 -17.25 0.88
C VAL A 245 -40.73 -18.06 1.93
N ARG A 246 -41.98 -18.44 1.63
CA ARG A 246 -42.80 -19.26 2.52
C ARG A 246 -43.70 -20.15 1.71
N GLU A 247 -43.92 -21.37 2.20
CA GLU A 247 -44.87 -22.33 1.70
C GLU A 247 -45.87 -22.68 2.82
N ASP A 248 -47.12 -22.29 2.64
CA ASP A 248 -48.25 -22.67 3.49
C ASP A 248 -49.11 -23.72 2.75
N ALA A 249 -49.95 -24.48 3.45
CA ALA A 249 -50.69 -25.60 2.88
C ALA A 249 -51.47 -25.26 1.59
N ASP A 250 -51.90 -24.01 1.43
CA ASP A 250 -52.72 -23.54 0.29
C ASP A 250 -52.02 -22.45 -0.56
N ARG A 251 -50.81 -22.04 -0.22
CA ARG A 251 -50.16 -20.88 -0.86
C ARG A 251 -48.65 -20.95 -0.83
N ILE A 252 -48.05 -20.70 -1.98
CA ILE A 252 -46.59 -20.47 -2.12
C ILE A 252 -46.37 -18.96 -2.30
N ILE A 253 -45.59 -18.36 -1.41
CA ILE A 253 -45.23 -16.94 -1.46
C ILE A 253 -43.81 -16.85 -1.99
N ARG A 254 -43.63 -16.18 -3.12
CA ARG A 254 -42.32 -15.96 -3.75
C ARG A 254 -41.80 -14.57 -3.44
N LEU A 255 -40.49 -14.35 -3.67
CA LEU A 255 -39.89 -13.03 -3.54
C LEU A 255 -40.59 -11.99 -4.42
N SER A 256 -41.01 -12.36 -5.65
CA SER A 256 -41.78 -11.49 -6.56
C SER A 256 -43.10 -10.99 -5.98
N ASP A 257 -43.71 -11.69 -5.02
CA ASP A 257 -44.95 -11.27 -4.36
C ASP A 257 -44.73 -10.18 -3.33
N VAL A 258 -43.54 -10.15 -2.68
CA VAL A 258 -43.19 -9.23 -1.58
C VAL A 258 -42.13 -8.22 -1.94
N GLY A 259 -41.51 -8.34 -3.13
CA GLY A 259 -40.43 -7.47 -3.56
C GLY A 259 -40.00 -7.69 -5.00
N ARG A 260 -38.78 -7.35 -5.31
CA ARG A 260 -38.13 -7.64 -6.58
C ARG A 260 -36.58 -7.80 -6.38
N ALA A 261 -35.98 -8.65 -7.16
CA ALA A 261 -34.54 -8.79 -7.27
C ALA A 261 -34.03 -8.01 -8.48
N GLU A 262 -32.96 -7.29 -8.30
CA GLU A 262 -32.32 -6.46 -9.31
C GLU A 262 -30.78 -6.57 -9.17
N LEU A 263 -30.06 -6.81 -10.28
CA LEU A 263 -28.61 -6.76 -10.29
C LEU A 263 -28.13 -5.31 -10.24
N GLY A 264 -27.28 -4.98 -9.27
CA GLY A 264 -26.83 -3.61 -9.09
C GLY A 264 -25.55 -3.53 -8.26
N PRO A 265 -25.09 -2.32 -7.92
CA PRO A 265 -23.91 -2.13 -7.09
C PRO A 265 -24.19 -2.52 -5.64
N GLN A 266 -23.23 -3.21 -5.02
CA GLN A 266 -23.29 -3.59 -3.59
C GLN A 266 -23.40 -2.36 -2.69
N ASP A 267 -22.60 -1.32 -2.96
CA ASP A 267 -22.63 -0.02 -2.26
C ASP A 267 -22.97 1.11 -3.23
N THR A 268 -23.95 1.91 -2.86
CA THR A 268 -24.38 3.11 -3.63
C THR A 268 -23.94 4.42 -3.00
N ARG A 269 -23.37 4.40 -1.78
CA ARG A 269 -23.09 5.59 -0.97
C ARG A 269 -21.77 6.25 -1.34
N SER A 270 -20.76 5.46 -1.73
CA SER A 270 -19.46 5.96 -2.15
C SER A 270 -19.37 6.07 -3.66
N TYR A 271 -18.75 7.12 -4.18
CA TYR A 271 -18.34 7.23 -5.58
C TYR A 271 -17.18 8.20 -5.72
N MET A 272 -16.39 8.03 -6.77
CA MET A 272 -15.30 8.93 -7.10
C MET A 272 -15.56 9.64 -8.41
N LYS A 273 -15.08 10.89 -8.52
CA LYS A 273 -15.13 11.69 -9.75
C LYS A 273 -13.81 12.42 -9.93
N MET A 274 -13.42 12.60 -11.18
CA MET A 274 -12.36 13.52 -11.57
C MET A 274 -12.90 14.42 -12.67
N ASN A 275 -12.76 15.73 -12.49
CA ASN A 275 -13.29 16.74 -13.43
C ASN A 275 -14.80 16.59 -13.70
N GLY A 276 -15.58 16.13 -12.71
CA GLY A 276 -17.02 15.94 -12.81
C GLY A 276 -17.46 14.60 -13.43
N ILE A 277 -16.54 13.83 -14.01
CA ILE A 277 -16.81 12.52 -14.63
C ILE A 277 -16.62 11.41 -13.58
N PRO A 278 -17.56 10.45 -13.46
CA PRO A 278 -17.38 9.28 -12.60
C PRO A 278 -16.11 8.51 -12.99
N MET A 279 -15.38 8.04 -11.97
CA MET A 279 -14.14 7.30 -12.19
C MET A 279 -13.97 6.17 -11.18
N VAL A 280 -13.06 5.28 -11.52
CA VAL A 280 -12.49 4.27 -10.63
C VAL A 280 -10.99 4.53 -10.53
N GLY A 281 -10.45 4.53 -9.30
CA GLY A 281 -9.03 4.78 -9.03
C GLY A 281 -8.32 3.49 -8.64
N ILE A 282 -7.25 3.13 -9.33
CA ILE A 282 -6.42 1.98 -9.03
C ILE A 282 -5.15 2.48 -8.36
N VAL A 283 -4.96 2.16 -7.09
CA VAL A 283 -3.82 2.63 -6.30
C VAL A 283 -2.80 1.52 -6.11
N VAL A 284 -1.55 1.88 -6.28
CA VAL A 284 -0.40 0.98 -6.15
C VAL A 284 0.29 1.23 -4.82
N ILE A 285 0.44 0.17 -4.03
CA ILE A 285 1.05 0.18 -2.71
C ILE A 285 2.40 -0.56 -2.81
N PRO A 286 3.51 0.09 -2.45
CA PRO A 286 4.84 -0.51 -2.51
C PRO A 286 5.06 -1.50 -1.37
N GLN A 287 6.05 -2.39 -1.53
CA GLN A 287 6.61 -3.15 -0.41
C GLN A 287 7.52 -2.27 0.44
N PRO A 288 7.68 -2.60 1.74
CA PRO A 288 8.67 -1.93 2.58
C PRO A 288 10.06 -2.01 1.95
N GLY A 289 10.75 -0.89 1.89
CA GLY A 289 12.08 -0.84 1.30
C GLY A 289 12.15 -0.67 -0.22
N ALA A 290 11.05 -0.71 -0.91
CA ALA A 290 10.97 -0.65 -2.37
C ALA A 290 11.44 0.70 -2.94
N ASN A 291 11.85 0.67 -4.21
CA ASN A 291 12.14 1.86 -5.00
C ASN A 291 10.86 2.39 -5.65
N HIS A 292 10.29 3.46 -5.10
CA HIS A 292 9.03 4.04 -5.58
C HIS A 292 9.11 4.53 -7.03
N ILE A 293 10.29 5.00 -7.45
CA ILE A 293 10.50 5.50 -8.82
C ILE A 293 10.47 4.35 -9.83
N GLU A 294 11.11 3.23 -9.54
CA GLU A 294 11.13 2.06 -10.42
C GLU A 294 9.74 1.44 -10.55
N ILE A 295 8.99 1.35 -9.45
CA ILE A 295 7.60 0.89 -9.49
C ILE A 295 6.76 1.80 -10.38
N ALA A 296 6.87 3.13 -10.23
CA ALA A 296 6.09 4.07 -11.05
C ALA A 296 6.46 3.98 -12.54
N ASP A 297 7.75 3.86 -12.87
CA ASP A 297 8.21 3.70 -14.25
C ASP A 297 7.65 2.43 -14.88
N GLU A 298 7.61 1.34 -14.13
CA GLU A 298 7.03 0.09 -14.58
C GLU A 298 5.49 0.19 -14.74
N VAL A 299 4.81 0.91 -13.82
CA VAL A 299 3.38 1.22 -13.96
C VAL A 299 3.12 2.01 -15.25
N TYR A 300 3.89 3.07 -15.51
CA TYR A 300 3.74 3.85 -16.73
C TYR A 300 3.94 2.99 -17.98
N ARG A 301 4.98 2.16 -18.00
CA ARG A 301 5.29 1.29 -19.12
C ARG A 301 4.16 0.28 -19.38
N ARG A 302 3.62 -0.35 -18.33
CA ARG A 302 2.50 -1.30 -18.44
C ARG A 302 1.21 -0.61 -18.87
N MET A 303 0.90 0.55 -18.30
CA MET A 303 -0.27 1.32 -18.69
C MET A 303 -0.24 1.71 -20.17
N GLU A 304 0.92 2.10 -20.70
CA GLU A 304 1.04 2.42 -22.13
C GLU A 304 0.81 1.18 -23.02
N SER A 305 1.24 0.01 -22.58
CA SER A 305 0.96 -1.23 -23.32
C SER A 305 -0.53 -1.63 -23.22
N MET A 306 -1.13 -1.51 -22.05
CA MET A 306 -2.54 -1.87 -21.80
C MET A 306 -3.55 -0.95 -22.50
N LYS A 307 -3.18 0.29 -22.80
CA LYS A 307 -4.06 1.21 -23.56
C LYS A 307 -4.58 0.61 -24.87
N LYS A 308 -3.85 -0.33 -25.46
CA LYS A 308 -4.25 -1.01 -26.70
C LYS A 308 -5.32 -2.08 -26.47
N ASP A 309 -5.36 -2.62 -25.26
CA ASP A 309 -6.27 -3.71 -24.87
C ASP A 309 -7.54 -3.16 -24.20
N LEU A 310 -7.51 -1.90 -23.77
CA LEU A 310 -8.67 -1.22 -23.19
C LEU A 310 -9.64 -0.78 -24.29
N PRO A 311 -10.96 -0.76 -24.01
CA PRO A 311 -11.95 -0.20 -24.91
C PRO A 311 -11.66 1.27 -25.29
N GLU A 312 -11.95 1.66 -26.51
CA GLU A 312 -11.65 3.02 -27.05
C GLU A 312 -12.33 4.15 -26.25
N ASP A 313 -13.46 3.87 -25.59
CA ASP A 313 -14.22 4.81 -24.78
C ASP A 313 -13.66 4.97 -23.35
N VAL A 314 -12.67 4.17 -22.97
CA VAL A 314 -12.06 4.20 -21.65
C VAL A 314 -10.84 5.11 -21.67
N VAL A 315 -10.90 6.18 -20.89
CA VAL A 315 -9.79 7.14 -20.72
C VAL A 315 -9.04 6.81 -19.43
N THR A 316 -7.73 6.70 -19.54
CA THR A 316 -6.83 6.50 -18.39
C THR A 316 -5.99 7.74 -18.14
N ASP A 317 -5.85 8.13 -16.87
CA ASP A 317 -5.02 9.25 -16.43
C ASP A 317 -4.44 8.92 -15.04
N TYR A 318 -3.70 9.83 -14.45
CA TYR A 318 -3.10 9.68 -13.12
C TYR A 318 -3.73 10.67 -12.15
N GLY A 319 -4.37 10.16 -11.10
CA GLY A 319 -5.07 10.98 -10.10
C GLY A 319 -4.10 11.66 -9.14
N PHE A 320 -3.13 10.92 -8.64
CA PHE A 320 -1.97 11.44 -7.91
C PHE A 320 -0.74 10.60 -8.22
N ASP A 321 0.43 11.20 -8.04
CA ASP A 321 1.72 10.57 -8.27
C ASP A 321 2.78 11.24 -7.38
N ASN A 322 3.06 10.62 -6.25
CA ASN A 322 4.05 11.09 -5.28
C ASN A 322 5.47 10.99 -5.85
N THR A 323 5.70 10.13 -6.83
CA THR A 323 7.04 9.95 -7.40
C THR A 323 7.51 11.15 -8.20
N ARG A 324 6.59 11.99 -8.72
CA ARG A 324 6.94 13.27 -9.37
C ARG A 324 7.63 14.22 -8.40
N PHE A 325 7.12 14.30 -7.17
CA PHE A 325 7.74 15.11 -6.12
C PHE A 325 9.12 14.54 -5.73
N ILE A 326 9.21 13.22 -5.56
CA ILE A 326 10.48 12.55 -5.25
C ILE A 326 11.53 12.83 -6.35
N ARG A 327 11.17 12.68 -7.62
CA ARG A 327 12.06 12.98 -8.76
C ARG A 327 12.50 14.43 -8.75
N ALA A 328 11.57 15.37 -8.66
CA ALA A 328 11.87 16.79 -8.62
C ALA A 328 12.81 17.14 -7.46
N SER A 329 12.57 16.58 -6.26
CA SER A 329 13.41 16.79 -5.09
C SER A 329 14.84 16.25 -5.29
N ILE A 330 14.96 15.04 -5.85
CA ILE A 330 16.27 14.44 -6.13
C ILE A 330 17.03 15.23 -7.20
N ASP A 331 16.37 15.69 -8.23
CA ASP A 331 17.00 16.47 -9.29
C ASP A 331 17.42 17.85 -8.81
N GLU A 332 16.64 18.50 -7.95
CA GLU A 332 17.03 19.75 -7.27
C GLU A 332 18.25 19.56 -6.39
N VAL A 333 18.30 18.48 -5.61
CA VAL A 333 19.48 18.16 -4.78
C VAL A 333 20.69 17.87 -5.65
N LYS A 334 20.57 17.11 -6.74
CA LYS A 334 21.70 16.89 -7.68
C LYS A 334 22.21 18.22 -8.22
N THR A 335 21.32 19.09 -8.65
CA THR A 335 21.65 20.44 -9.16
C THR A 335 22.40 21.23 -8.09
N THR A 336 21.86 21.25 -6.87
CA THR A 336 22.51 21.93 -5.72
C THR A 336 23.91 21.37 -5.41
N VAL A 337 24.09 20.04 -5.47
CA VAL A 337 25.41 19.40 -5.29
C VAL A 337 26.38 19.87 -6.38
N TYR A 338 25.95 19.91 -7.65
CA TYR A 338 26.80 20.37 -8.75
C TYR A 338 27.15 21.86 -8.62
N GLU A 339 26.22 22.71 -8.27
CA GLU A 339 26.44 24.15 -8.05
C GLU A 339 27.37 24.38 -6.87
N ALA A 340 27.15 23.71 -5.73
CA ALA A 340 28.02 23.79 -4.57
C ALA A 340 29.44 23.31 -4.90
N PHE A 341 29.58 22.21 -5.61
CA PHE A 341 30.89 21.67 -6.03
C PHE A 341 31.63 22.65 -6.93
N LEU A 342 30.97 23.22 -7.93
CA LEU A 342 31.57 24.21 -8.83
C LEU A 342 32.00 25.48 -8.09
N LEU A 343 31.13 25.98 -7.20
CA LEU A 343 31.44 27.18 -6.39
C LEU A 343 32.65 26.95 -5.48
N VAL A 344 32.73 25.77 -4.86
CA VAL A 344 33.86 25.37 -4.03
C VAL A 344 35.15 25.31 -4.83
N ILE A 345 35.15 24.74 -6.04
CA ILE A 345 36.33 24.72 -6.92
C ILE A 345 36.83 26.14 -7.22
N ILE A 346 35.89 27.06 -7.56
CA ILE A 346 36.20 28.44 -7.84
C ILE A 346 36.85 29.11 -6.62
N ILE A 347 36.25 28.93 -5.43
CA ILE A 347 36.79 29.52 -4.19
C ILE A 347 38.17 28.98 -3.89
N ILE A 348 38.38 27.67 -3.92
CA ILE A 348 39.68 27.05 -3.66
C ILE A 348 40.72 27.56 -4.66
N PHE A 349 40.37 27.66 -5.95
CA PHE A 349 41.27 28.16 -6.97
C PHE A 349 41.64 29.64 -6.74
N LEU A 350 40.70 30.49 -6.34
CA LEU A 350 40.98 31.89 -6.02
C LEU A 350 41.92 32.06 -4.83
N PHE A 351 41.78 31.22 -3.80
CA PHE A 351 42.63 31.26 -2.60
C PHE A 351 44.02 30.69 -2.84
N LEU A 352 44.14 29.50 -3.42
CA LEU A 352 45.40 28.81 -3.61
C LEU A 352 46.17 29.24 -4.86
N ARG A 353 45.48 29.87 -5.85
CA ARG A 353 46.07 30.34 -7.12
C ARG A 353 46.91 29.29 -7.86
N ASN A 354 46.71 28.00 -7.56
CA ASN A 354 47.46 26.89 -8.11
C ASN A 354 46.49 25.76 -8.55
N TRP A 355 46.36 25.57 -9.85
CA TRP A 355 45.42 24.60 -10.42
C TRP A 355 45.75 23.14 -10.01
N ARG A 356 47.02 22.79 -9.81
CA ARG A 356 47.45 21.44 -9.41
C ARG A 356 47.03 21.12 -7.99
N VAL A 357 47.08 22.08 -7.11
CA VAL A 357 46.67 21.94 -5.71
C VAL A 357 45.15 21.89 -5.61
N THR A 358 44.43 22.66 -6.42
CA THR A 358 42.95 22.66 -6.51
C THR A 358 42.41 21.32 -7.01
N LEU A 359 43.19 20.57 -7.82
CA LEU A 359 42.73 19.26 -8.33
C LEU A 359 42.51 18.22 -7.21
N ILE A 360 43.24 18.35 -6.08
CA ILE A 360 43.15 17.41 -4.96
C ILE A 360 41.72 17.40 -4.36
N PRO A 361 41.18 18.52 -3.89
CA PRO A 361 39.78 18.58 -3.40
C PRO A 361 38.76 18.19 -4.48
N CYS A 362 39.01 18.55 -5.73
CA CYS A 362 38.12 18.19 -6.86
C CYS A 362 37.96 16.66 -7.02
N ILE A 363 38.95 15.87 -6.65
CA ILE A 363 38.88 14.41 -6.69
C ILE A 363 38.35 13.85 -5.38
N VAL A 364 38.76 14.39 -4.24
CA VAL A 364 38.40 13.88 -2.91
C VAL A 364 36.90 14.02 -2.65
N ILE A 365 36.28 15.14 -3.02
CA ILE A 365 34.84 15.39 -2.76
C ILE A 365 33.94 14.34 -3.43
N PRO A 366 34.05 14.11 -4.76
CA PRO A 366 33.25 13.06 -5.40
C PRO A 366 33.48 11.65 -4.84
N VAL A 367 34.76 11.32 -4.54
CA VAL A 367 35.09 10.01 -3.96
C VAL A 367 34.44 9.81 -2.60
N SER A 368 34.47 10.84 -1.75
CA SER A 368 33.84 10.80 -0.43
C SER A 368 32.32 10.65 -0.53
N LEU A 369 31.67 11.43 -1.40
CA LEU A 369 30.22 11.39 -1.61
C LEU A 369 29.78 10.03 -2.17
N ILE A 370 30.48 9.51 -3.17
CA ILE A 370 30.17 8.20 -3.74
C ILE A 370 30.38 7.10 -2.70
N GLY A 371 31.48 7.16 -1.95
CA GLY A 371 31.77 6.19 -0.88
C GLY A 371 30.71 6.18 0.23
N THR A 372 30.09 7.32 0.51
CA THR A 372 29.01 7.43 1.51
C THR A 372 27.82 6.57 1.15
N PHE A 373 27.46 6.40 -0.13
CA PHE A 373 26.34 5.55 -0.54
C PHE A 373 26.54 4.08 -0.14
N PHE A 374 27.76 3.58 -0.14
CA PHE A 374 28.03 2.24 0.37
C PHE A 374 27.76 2.11 1.87
N LEU A 375 28.21 3.10 2.65
CA LEU A 375 27.94 3.13 4.09
C LEU A 375 26.46 3.26 4.39
N MET A 376 25.74 4.07 3.62
CA MET A 376 24.27 4.17 3.71
C MET A 376 23.60 2.82 3.45
N TYR A 377 24.05 2.09 2.43
CA TYR A 377 23.53 0.78 2.11
C TYR A 377 23.76 -0.24 3.25
N VAL A 378 24.97 -0.30 3.78
CA VAL A 378 25.32 -1.19 4.91
C VAL A 378 24.55 -0.83 6.19
N ALA A 379 24.29 0.45 6.41
CA ALA A 379 23.52 0.94 7.57
C ALA A 379 22.00 0.86 7.39
N GLY A 380 21.49 0.39 6.23
CA GLY A 380 20.07 0.25 5.96
C GLY A 380 19.34 1.57 5.70
N PHE A 381 20.06 2.64 5.35
CA PHE A 381 19.43 3.91 4.95
C PHE A 381 18.87 3.85 3.55
N SER A 382 17.96 4.78 3.24
CA SER A 382 17.40 4.99 1.89
C SER A 382 17.84 6.34 1.32
N ILE A 383 17.75 6.47 0.00
CA ILE A 383 17.81 7.76 -0.68
C ILE A 383 16.45 8.42 -0.50
N ASN A 384 16.42 9.52 0.23
CA ASN A 384 15.22 10.32 0.48
C ASN A 384 15.60 11.79 0.61
N VAL A 385 14.61 12.67 0.69
CA VAL A 385 14.83 14.12 0.76
C VAL A 385 15.76 14.50 1.91
N LEU A 386 15.60 13.89 3.10
CA LEU A 386 16.43 14.22 4.27
C LEU A 386 17.86 13.70 4.12
N SER A 387 18.06 12.47 3.65
CA SER A 387 19.40 11.92 3.42
C SER A 387 20.15 12.69 2.34
N MET A 388 19.45 13.15 1.30
CA MET A 388 20.04 13.97 0.25
C MET A 388 20.42 15.37 0.75
N LEU A 389 19.59 16.01 1.57
CA LEU A 389 19.96 17.27 2.24
C LEU A 389 21.20 17.10 3.15
N ALA A 390 21.29 15.97 3.86
CA ALA A 390 22.50 15.66 4.66
C ALA A 390 23.73 15.50 3.78
N VAL A 391 23.61 14.90 2.58
CA VAL A 391 24.70 14.82 1.59
C VAL A 391 25.12 16.23 1.14
N VAL A 392 24.17 17.12 0.82
CA VAL A 392 24.48 18.52 0.45
C VAL A 392 25.24 19.22 1.59
N LEU A 393 24.77 19.09 2.82
CA LEU A 393 25.42 19.70 3.98
C LEU A 393 26.83 19.13 4.20
N SER A 394 27.03 17.83 3.98
CA SER A 394 28.32 17.18 4.14
C SER A 394 29.37 17.63 3.12
N VAL A 395 28.94 18.11 1.94
CA VAL A 395 29.85 18.71 0.94
C VAL A 395 30.67 19.83 1.58
N GLY A 396 30.02 20.73 2.33
CA GLY A 396 30.71 21.83 3.02
C GLY A 396 31.78 21.35 4.02
N LEU A 397 31.47 20.33 4.82
CA LEU A 397 32.37 19.74 5.79
C LEU A 397 33.59 19.07 5.13
N VAL A 398 33.33 18.26 4.09
CA VAL A 398 34.43 17.58 3.35
C VAL A 398 35.34 18.56 2.66
N VAL A 399 34.77 19.66 2.15
CA VAL A 399 35.51 20.74 1.50
C VAL A 399 36.45 21.44 2.49
N ASP A 400 35.93 21.77 3.67
CA ASP A 400 36.69 22.47 4.70
C ASP A 400 37.91 21.63 5.15
N ASP A 401 37.71 20.35 5.42
CA ASP A 401 38.78 19.42 5.73
C ASP A 401 39.83 19.31 4.59
N ALA A 402 39.35 19.23 3.35
CA ALA A 402 40.26 19.15 2.19
C ALA A 402 41.05 20.43 1.98
N ILE A 403 40.48 21.62 2.24
CA ILE A 403 41.18 22.92 2.16
C ILE A 403 42.23 23.01 3.23
N VAL A 404 41.87 22.75 4.50
CA VAL A 404 42.81 22.84 5.63
C VAL A 404 44.01 21.91 5.47
N MET A 405 43.79 20.68 5.04
CA MET A 405 44.86 19.72 4.77
C MET A 405 45.76 20.18 3.62
N THR A 406 45.19 20.67 2.54
CA THR A 406 45.90 21.12 1.34
C THR A 406 46.73 22.37 1.65
N GLU A 407 46.20 23.33 2.41
CA GLU A 407 46.88 24.53 2.86
C GLU A 407 48.06 24.19 3.76
N ASN A 408 47.87 23.29 4.74
CA ASN A 408 48.95 22.83 5.60
C ASN A 408 50.12 22.18 4.84
N ILE A 409 49.81 21.41 3.80
CA ILE A 409 50.84 20.81 2.93
C ILE A 409 51.53 21.90 2.12
N TYR A 410 50.78 22.84 1.56
CA TYR A 410 51.32 23.92 0.72
C TYR A 410 52.24 24.87 1.48
N ILE A 411 51.95 25.17 2.74
CA ILE A 411 52.78 26.06 3.60
C ILE A 411 54.09 25.37 4.01
N ARG A 412 54.10 24.02 4.05
CA ARG A 412 55.31 23.25 4.48
C ARG A 412 56.23 22.81 3.34
N ILE A 413 55.82 22.98 2.08
CA ILE A 413 56.62 22.75 0.88
C ILE A 413 57.22 24.07 0.40
#